data_2d15ad9766633d3572abe4d49a4d5b63
#
_entry.id   2d15ad9766633d3572abe4d49a4d5b63
#
_cell.length_a   1.000
_cell.length_b   1.000
_cell.length_c   1.000
_cell.angle_alpha   90.00
_cell.angle_beta   90.00
_cell.angle_gamma   90.00
#
_symmetry.space_group_name_H-M   'P 1'
#
loop_
_entity.id
_entity.type
_entity.pdbx_description
1 polymer ?
#
loop_
_entity_poly.entity_id
_entity_poly.type
_entity_poly.pdbx_seq_one_letter_code
_entity_poly.pdbx_strand_id
1 'polypeptide(L)'
;GVVFDQIGTPTYANDLARAIYAIINKGIVRGIYHFSNEGVCSWYDFTVAIHRLAGITTCKVKPLHTAEYPAKANRPAYSVLDKTKIKTTFDIEIPHWEESLKQCLIKLGMKNEE
;
A
#
# COMPACT_ATOMS: atom_id res chain seq x y z
N GLY A 1 -2.21 -0.78 19.70
CA GLY A 1 -1.14 -1.62 19.21
C GLY A 1 -1.35 -2.05 17.77
N VAL A 2 -0.28 -2.12 17.01
CA VAL A 2 -0.33 -2.48 15.58
C VAL A 2 0.74 -3.52 15.27
N VAL A 3 0.37 -4.55 14.53
CA VAL A 3 1.27 -5.68 14.19
C VAL A 3 2.43 -5.20 13.32
N PHE A 4 3.65 -5.57 13.68
CA PHE A 4 4.87 -5.16 12.95
C PHE A 4 5.55 -6.30 12.20
N ASP A 5 5.16 -7.56 12.42
CA ASP A 5 5.79 -8.74 11.83
C ASP A 5 4.95 -9.39 10.70
N GLN A 6 4.02 -8.65 10.15
CA GLN A 6 3.32 -9.01 8.92
C GLN A 6 3.68 -7.96 7.85
N ILE A 7 4.40 -8.39 6.83
CA ILE A 7 4.95 -7.52 5.79
C ILE A 7 4.14 -7.69 4.52
N GLY A 8 3.72 -6.59 3.95
CA GLY A 8 2.97 -6.56 2.70
C GLY A 8 3.09 -5.20 2.04
N THR A 9 2.17 -4.88 1.16
CA THR A 9 2.14 -3.57 0.51
C THR A 9 0.72 -3.02 0.53
N PRO A 10 0.52 -1.80 1.07
CA PRO A 10 -0.76 -1.11 0.91
C PRO A 10 -1.00 -0.79 -0.56
N THR A 11 -2.26 -0.78 -0.97
CA THR A 11 -2.64 -0.44 -2.33
C THR A 11 -3.56 0.77 -2.32
N TYR A 12 -3.14 1.84 -2.99
CA TYR A 12 -3.99 3.01 -3.16
C TYR A 12 -4.97 2.76 -4.31
N ALA A 13 -6.26 2.79 -4.00
CA ALA A 13 -7.31 2.49 -4.98
C ALA A 13 -7.25 3.38 -6.22
N ASN A 14 -6.85 4.63 -6.08
CA ASN A 14 -6.69 5.55 -7.20
C ASN A 14 -5.60 5.10 -8.17
N ASP A 15 -4.50 4.55 -7.66
CA ASP A 15 -3.43 4.00 -8.50
C ASP A 15 -3.88 2.74 -9.24
N LEU A 16 -4.66 1.89 -8.57
CA LEU A 16 -5.26 0.71 -9.21
C LEU A 16 -6.21 1.14 -10.34
N ALA A 17 -7.04 2.14 -10.10
CA ALA A 17 -7.95 2.68 -11.12
C ALA A 17 -7.18 3.21 -12.33
N ARG A 18 -6.08 3.93 -12.10
CA ARG A 18 -5.22 4.42 -13.18
C ARG A 18 -4.58 3.29 -13.97
N ALA A 19 -4.17 2.21 -13.29
CA ALA A 19 -3.61 1.04 -13.95
C ALA A 19 -4.65 0.37 -14.85
N ILE A 20 -5.88 0.19 -14.38
CA ILE A 20 -6.98 -0.37 -15.17
C ILE A 20 -7.25 0.50 -16.39
N TYR A 21 -7.30 1.82 -16.22
CA TYR A 21 -7.52 2.76 -17.31
C TYR A 21 -6.39 2.68 -18.35
N ALA A 22 -5.15 2.59 -17.90
CA ALA A 22 -4.00 2.45 -18.80
C ALA A 22 -4.05 1.15 -19.60
N ILE A 23 -4.47 0.05 -18.99
CA ILE A 23 -4.65 -1.24 -19.66
C ILE A 23 -5.70 -1.11 -20.78
N ILE A 24 -6.83 -0.49 -20.48
CA ILE A 24 -7.91 -0.28 -21.46
C ILE A 24 -7.41 0.56 -22.65
N ASN A 25 -6.68 1.63 -22.37
CA ASN A 25 -6.17 2.53 -23.41
C ASN A 25 -5.04 1.94 -24.26
N LYS A 26 -4.20 1.10 -23.67
CA LYS A 26 -3.07 0.48 -24.37
C LYS A 26 -3.47 -0.78 -25.15
N GLY A 27 -4.66 -1.31 -24.90
CA GLY A 27 -5.15 -2.53 -25.52
C GLY A 27 -5.03 -3.72 -24.58
N ILE A 28 -6.17 -4.36 -24.34
CA ILE A 28 -6.28 -5.46 -23.38
C ILE A 28 -5.53 -6.69 -23.87
N VAL A 29 -4.65 -7.22 -23.04
CA VAL A 29 -3.99 -8.52 -23.24
C VAL A 29 -4.49 -9.45 -22.14
N ARG A 30 -5.17 -10.53 -22.53
CA ARG A 30 -5.77 -11.47 -21.57
C ARG A 30 -4.73 -12.11 -20.67
N GLY A 31 -5.09 -12.30 -19.42
CA GLY A 31 -4.25 -12.96 -18.42
C GLY A 31 -4.63 -12.53 -17.01
N ILE A 32 -3.96 -13.14 -16.05
CA ILE A 32 -4.06 -12.76 -14.65
C ILE A 32 -2.87 -11.85 -14.35
N TYR A 33 -3.17 -10.70 -13.77
CA TYR A 33 -2.19 -9.68 -13.41
C TYR A 33 -2.32 -9.34 -11.94
N HIS A 34 -1.18 -9.06 -11.29
CA HIS A 34 -1.16 -8.62 -9.91
C HIS A 34 -0.83 -7.13 -9.85
N PHE A 35 -1.49 -6.43 -8.95
CA PHE A 35 -1.24 -5.00 -8.72
C PHE A 35 -1.23 -4.69 -7.23
N SER A 36 -0.22 -3.96 -6.81
CA SER A 36 -0.15 -3.23 -5.56
C SER A 36 0.83 -2.07 -5.77
N ASN A 37 0.90 -1.13 -4.84
CA ASN A 37 1.96 -0.13 -4.89
C ASN A 37 3.33 -0.79 -4.72
N GLU A 38 4.40 -0.08 -5.06
CA GLU A 38 5.77 -0.55 -4.87
C GLU A 38 6.21 -0.42 -3.42
N GLY A 39 7.24 -1.18 -3.05
CA GLY A 39 7.78 -1.20 -1.70
C GLY A 39 7.00 -2.14 -0.78
N VAL A 40 7.47 -2.26 0.44
CA VAL A 40 6.86 -3.12 1.46
C VAL A 40 6.88 -2.41 2.81
N CYS A 41 5.93 -2.77 3.67
CA CYS A 41 5.91 -2.30 5.04
C CYS A 41 5.07 -3.24 5.90
N SER A 42 5.26 -3.15 7.22
CA SER A 42 4.34 -3.75 8.18
C SER A 42 3.13 -2.83 8.39
N TRP A 43 2.10 -3.35 9.03
CA TRP A 43 0.98 -2.51 9.48
C TRP A 43 1.44 -1.43 10.43
N TYR A 44 2.43 -1.75 11.29
CA TYR A 44 3.04 -0.77 12.18
C TYR A 44 3.72 0.36 11.40
N ASP A 45 4.56 0.02 10.42
CA ASP A 45 5.25 1.02 9.58
C ASP A 45 4.25 1.91 8.85
N PHE A 46 3.17 1.33 8.33
CA PHE A 46 2.12 2.05 7.65
C PHE A 46 1.45 3.06 8.58
N THR A 47 1.10 2.64 9.79
CA THR A 47 0.48 3.51 10.80
C THR A 47 1.42 4.64 11.20
N VAL A 48 2.70 4.35 11.43
CA VAL A 48 3.71 5.37 11.78
C VAL A 48 3.84 6.40 10.64
N ALA A 49 3.84 5.94 9.39
CA ALA A 49 3.90 6.84 8.24
C ALA A 49 2.66 7.74 8.16
N ILE A 50 1.46 7.21 8.42
CA ILE A 50 0.24 8.02 8.48
C ILE A 50 0.36 9.12 9.54
N HIS A 51 0.79 8.76 10.75
CA HIS A 51 0.94 9.74 11.84
C HIS A 51 1.97 10.81 11.49
N ARG A 52 3.11 10.41 10.93
CA ARG A 52 4.16 11.35 10.55
C ARG A 52 3.69 12.31 9.45
N LEU A 53 3.08 11.78 8.41
CA LEU A 53 2.64 12.58 7.26
C LEU A 53 1.45 13.48 7.59
N ALA A 54 0.56 13.05 8.47
CA ALA A 54 -0.61 13.83 8.88
C ALA A 54 -0.32 14.75 10.08
N GLY A 55 0.88 14.70 10.64
CA GLY A 55 1.25 15.52 11.80
C GLY A 55 0.56 15.11 13.10
N ILE A 56 0.19 13.84 13.23
CA ILE A 56 -0.48 13.33 14.44
C ILE A 56 0.58 13.02 15.49
N THR A 57 0.54 13.74 16.61
CA THR A 57 1.50 13.59 17.71
C THR A 57 0.87 13.13 19.02
N THR A 58 -0.47 13.09 19.08
CA THR A 58 -1.23 12.80 20.29
C THR A 58 -1.50 11.32 20.50
N CYS A 59 -1.27 10.50 19.51
CA CYS A 59 -1.48 9.05 19.58
C CYS A 59 -0.15 8.32 19.45
N LYS A 60 0.18 7.49 20.42
CA LYS A 60 1.39 6.69 20.41
C LYS A 60 1.12 5.30 19.87
N VAL A 61 1.80 4.92 18.80
CA VAL A 61 1.65 3.61 18.19
C VAL A 61 2.62 2.63 18.84
N LYS A 62 2.09 1.49 19.31
CA LYS A 62 2.89 0.44 19.91
C LYS A 62 3.01 -0.75 18.98
N PRO A 63 4.23 -1.23 18.64
CA PRO A 63 4.39 -2.41 17.81
C PRO A 63 3.99 -3.67 18.57
N LEU A 64 3.31 -4.58 17.87
CA LEU A 64 2.89 -5.87 18.39
C LEU A 64 3.39 -7.01 17.51
N HIS A 65 3.73 -8.13 18.12
CA HIS A 65 3.92 -9.39 17.39
C HIS A 65 2.55 -9.96 16.99
N THR A 66 2.53 -10.74 15.91
CA THR A 66 1.30 -11.43 15.46
C THR A 66 0.65 -12.23 16.60
N ALA A 67 1.46 -12.90 17.41
CA ALA A 67 0.97 -13.70 18.54
C ALA A 67 0.25 -12.88 19.62
N GLU A 68 0.52 -11.58 19.70
CA GLU A 68 -0.10 -10.66 20.66
C GLU A 68 -1.41 -10.06 20.18
N TYR A 69 -1.76 -10.29 18.92
CA TYR A 69 -2.97 -9.73 18.30
C TYR A 69 -4.00 -10.84 18.06
N PRO A 70 -5.16 -10.79 18.73
CA PRO A 70 -6.19 -11.81 18.55
C PRO A 70 -6.88 -11.67 17.19
N ALA A 71 -6.50 -12.50 16.25
CA ALA A 71 -7.11 -12.54 14.91
C ALA A 71 -7.62 -13.94 14.62
N LYS A 72 -8.77 -14.02 13.94
CA LYS A 72 -9.37 -15.31 13.56
C LYS A 72 -8.64 -15.98 12.40
N ALA A 73 -8.03 -15.18 11.52
CA ALA A 73 -7.33 -15.68 10.34
C ALA A 73 -5.83 -15.73 10.58
N ASN A 74 -5.20 -16.82 10.13
CA ASN A 74 -3.75 -16.90 10.05
C ASN A 74 -3.27 -16.09 8.85
N ARG A 75 -2.46 -15.07 9.11
CA ARG A 75 -1.91 -14.24 8.06
C ARG A 75 -0.43 -14.54 7.89
N PRO A 76 0.06 -14.59 6.64
CA PRO A 76 1.49 -14.85 6.40
C PRO A 76 2.35 -13.70 6.93
N ALA A 77 3.58 -14.02 7.32
CA ALA A 77 4.55 -13.02 7.77
C ALA A 77 5.02 -12.13 6.61
N TYR A 78 5.00 -12.64 5.40
CA TYR A 78 5.42 -11.91 4.20
C TYR A 78 4.44 -12.20 3.07
N SER A 79 3.75 -11.16 2.60
CA SER A 79 2.76 -11.28 1.53
C SER A 79 2.95 -10.13 0.55
N VAL A 80 3.71 -10.39 -0.51
CA VAL A 80 4.08 -9.39 -1.52
C VAL A 80 3.79 -9.94 -2.91
N LEU A 81 3.13 -9.14 -3.73
CA LEU A 81 2.81 -9.53 -5.10
C LEU A 81 3.99 -9.24 -6.04
N ASP A 82 4.24 -10.14 -6.95
CA ASP A 82 5.15 -9.91 -8.06
C ASP A 82 4.38 -9.18 -9.17
N LYS A 83 4.78 -7.95 -9.47
CA LYS A 83 4.12 -7.08 -10.43
C LYS A 83 4.83 -7.00 -11.77
N THR A 84 5.81 -7.88 -12.00
CA THR A 84 6.61 -7.85 -13.22
C THR A 84 5.73 -7.96 -14.46
N LYS A 85 4.76 -8.85 -14.45
CA LYS A 85 3.90 -9.10 -15.61
C LYS A 85 3.10 -7.86 -16.04
N ILE A 86 2.45 -7.18 -15.09
CA ILE A 86 1.66 -5.98 -15.40
C ILE A 86 2.57 -4.84 -15.86
N LYS A 87 3.73 -4.69 -15.25
CA LYS A 87 4.68 -3.63 -15.62
C LYS A 87 5.25 -3.83 -17.01
N THR A 88 5.66 -5.04 -17.35
CA THR A 88 6.28 -5.32 -18.66
C THR A 88 5.26 -5.41 -19.79
N THR A 89 4.08 -5.97 -19.53
CA THR A 89 3.04 -6.13 -20.56
C THR A 89 2.47 -4.78 -20.99
N PHE A 90 2.25 -3.87 -20.05
CA PHE A 90 1.58 -2.59 -20.31
C PHE A 90 2.48 -1.37 -20.16
N ASP A 91 3.76 -1.56 -19.86
CA ASP A 91 4.72 -0.47 -19.65
C ASP A 91 4.19 0.54 -18.61
N ILE A 92 3.76 0.01 -17.44
CA ILE A 92 3.19 0.80 -16.36
C ILE A 92 4.25 1.04 -15.29
N GLU A 93 4.38 2.29 -14.86
CA GLU A 93 5.11 2.67 -13.65
C GLU A 93 4.16 2.71 -12.47
N ILE A 94 4.58 2.09 -11.37
CA ILE A 94 3.76 2.01 -10.16
C ILE A 94 4.41 2.84 -9.05
N PRO A 95 3.68 3.79 -8.44
CA PRO A 95 4.25 4.59 -7.35
C PRO A 95 4.55 3.76 -6.11
N HIS A 96 5.55 4.20 -5.35
CA HIS A 96 5.85 3.64 -4.03
C HIS A 96 4.68 3.90 -3.08
N TRP A 97 4.41 2.95 -2.17
CA TRP A 97 3.26 3.03 -1.27
C TRP A 97 3.24 4.31 -0.42
N GLU A 98 4.41 4.79 0.04
CA GLU A 98 4.48 5.99 0.88
C GLU A 98 4.15 7.25 0.10
N GLU A 99 4.58 7.34 -1.15
CA GLU A 99 4.23 8.44 -2.04
C GLU A 99 2.72 8.48 -2.28
N SER A 100 2.11 7.34 -2.53
CA SER A 100 0.66 7.25 -2.72
C SER A 100 -0.10 7.52 -1.43
N LEU A 101 0.42 7.11 -0.27
CA LEU A 101 -0.16 7.46 1.02
C LEU A 101 -0.19 8.98 1.20
N LYS A 102 0.90 9.67 0.86
CA LYS A 102 0.97 11.13 0.92
C LYS A 102 -0.12 11.76 0.05
N GLN A 103 -0.29 11.31 -1.18
CA GLN A 103 -1.33 11.81 -2.07
C GLN A 103 -2.73 11.53 -1.53
N CYS A 104 -2.95 10.37 -0.96
CA CYS A 104 -4.22 10.00 -0.33
C CYS A 104 -4.56 10.96 0.82
N LEU A 105 -3.60 11.22 1.71
CA LEU A 105 -3.79 12.11 2.84
C LEU A 105 -4.07 13.56 2.41
N ILE A 106 -3.43 14.03 1.34
CA ILE A 106 -3.70 15.34 0.75
C ILE A 106 -5.15 15.42 0.29
N LYS A 107 -5.63 14.41 -0.44
CA LYS A 107 -7.03 14.38 -0.91
C LYS A 107 -8.04 14.32 0.22
N LEU A 108 -7.69 13.68 1.33
CA LEU A 108 -8.56 13.61 2.50
C LEU A 108 -8.51 14.88 3.36
N GLY A 109 -7.69 15.86 3.00
CA GLY A 109 -7.50 17.08 3.78
C GLY A 109 -6.70 16.88 5.06
N MET A 110 -6.01 15.75 5.22
CA MET A 110 -5.22 15.43 6.40
C MET A 110 -3.75 15.88 6.27
N LYS A 111 -3.38 16.43 5.11
CA LYS A 111 -2.04 16.93 4.83
C LYS A 111 -2.11 18.04 3.79
N ASN A 112 -1.25 19.05 3.94
CA ASN A 112 -1.09 20.11 2.95
C ASN A 112 -0.29 19.60 1.74
N GLU A 113 -0.45 20.24 0.58
CA GLU A 113 0.17 19.82 -0.68
C GLU A 113 1.68 20.08 -0.77
N GLU A 114 2.28 20.67 0.22
CA GLU A 114 3.70 20.95 0.26
C GLU A 114 4.60 19.73 0.21
#